data_1ffc5283d9583411f957a688bbac8e8d
#
_entry.id   1ffc5283d9583411f957a688bbac8e8d
#
_cell.length_a   1.000
_cell.length_b   1.000
_cell.length_c   1.000
_cell.angle_alpha   90.00
_cell.angle_beta   90.00
_cell.angle_gamma   90.00
#
_symmetry.space_group_name_H-M   'P 1'
#
loop_
_entity.id
_entity.type
_entity.pdbx_description
1 polymer ?
#
loop_
_entity_poly.entity_id
_entity_poly.type
_entity_poly.pdbx_seq_one_letter_code
_entity_poly.pdbx_strand_id
1 'polypeptide(L)'
;MATFSVNDQVRRAVGTGNGSNDAFDFSFQVNATTDVKVYVDGTLKTASSHYNVVNSSNAAGLNTDGTGRIKFTGGNIPANNAVVTILSDVPAARASVYTAGGTITAASLESDFDTQTMLIGDREERDSRALLAPVNDPTNIDM
;
A
#
# COMPACT_ATOMS: atom_id res chain seq x y z
N MET A 1 9.39 12.78 -5.28
CA MET A 1 7.96 12.56 -5.27
C MET A 1 7.49 12.11 -6.64
N ALA A 2 6.66 11.09 -6.68
CA ALA A 2 6.16 10.57 -7.95
C ALA A 2 5.19 11.55 -8.61
N THR A 3 5.32 11.73 -9.92
CA THR A 3 4.43 12.54 -10.76
C THR A 3 3.53 11.62 -11.57
N PHE A 4 2.74 10.80 -10.89
CA PHE A 4 1.79 9.89 -11.54
C PHE A 4 0.36 10.21 -11.06
N SER A 5 -0.60 9.93 -11.91
CA SER A 5 -2.02 10.02 -11.54
C SER A 5 -2.41 8.83 -10.68
N VAL A 6 -3.06 9.08 -9.55
CA VAL A 6 -3.58 8.02 -8.69
C VAL A 6 -4.92 7.55 -9.23
N ASN A 7 -5.02 6.26 -9.49
CA ASN A 7 -6.23 5.64 -10.01
C ASN A 7 -7.06 5.02 -8.89
N ASP A 8 -8.35 4.89 -9.14
CA ASP A 8 -9.26 4.11 -8.30
C ASP A 8 -8.94 2.61 -8.47
N GLN A 9 -8.16 2.08 -7.56
CA GLN A 9 -7.72 0.70 -7.55
C GLN A 9 -7.89 0.08 -6.17
N VAL A 10 -8.18 -1.21 -6.15
CA VAL A 10 -8.15 -1.98 -4.90
C VAL A 10 -6.74 -1.93 -4.31
N ARG A 11 -6.65 -1.42 -3.11
CA ARG A 11 -5.35 -1.16 -2.45
C ARG A 11 -4.84 -2.38 -1.68
N ARG A 12 -5.09 -3.53 -2.24
CA ARG A 12 -4.65 -4.84 -1.74
C ARG A 12 -4.33 -5.76 -2.91
N ALA A 13 -3.24 -6.50 -2.82
CA ALA A 13 -2.90 -7.58 -3.74
C ALA A 13 -2.76 -8.88 -2.95
N VAL A 14 -3.25 -9.97 -3.51
CA VAL A 14 -3.18 -11.30 -2.91
C VAL A 14 -2.52 -12.26 -3.89
N GLY A 15 -1.56 -13.04 -3.41
CA GLY A 15 -0.91 -14.09 -4.17
C GLY A 15 -0.80 -15.38 -3.37
N THR A 16 -0.43 -16.45 -4.04
CA THR A 16 -0.23 -17.76 -3.41
C THR A 16 1.21 -18.20 -3.62
N GLY A 17 1.88 -18.56 -2.52
CA GLY A 17 3.23 -19.13 -2.55
C GLY A 17 3.26 -20.51 -3.19
N ASN A 18 4.40 -20.88 -3.75
CA ASN A 18 4.64 -22.22 -4.30
C ASN A 18 5.97 -22.82 -3.82
N GLY A 19 6.59 -22.20 -2.81
CA GLY A 19 7.87 -22.63 -2.27
C GLY A 19 9.10 -22.23 -3.10
N SER A 20 8.90 -21.63 -4.28
CA SER A 20 9.98 -21.24 -5.19
C SER A 20 9.84 -19.79 -5.69
N ASN A 21 8.61 -19.29 -5.81
CA ASN A 21 8.37 -17.92 -6.26
C ASN A 21 8.69 -16.93 -5.14
N ASP A 22 9.66 -16.09 -5.38
CA ASP A 22 10.11 -15.06 -4.45
C ASP A 22 9.54 -13.66 -4.75
N ALA A 23 8.78 -13.50 -5.84
CA ALA A 23 8.34 -12.20 -6.34
C ALA A 23 6.82 -12.13 -6.51
N PHE A 24 6.22 -11.08 -5.97
CA PHE A 24 4.77 -10.81 -6.04
C PHE A 24 4.53 -9.34 -6.38
N ASP A 25 3.87 -9.08 -7.49
CA ASP A 25 3.59 -7.73 -7.95
C ASP A 25 2.36 -7.15 -7.25
N PHE A 26 2.36 -5.83 -7.05
CA PHE A 26 1.19 -5.08 -6.66
C PHE A 26 0.94 -3.94 -7.64
N SER A 27 -0.34 -3.69 -7.94
CA SER A 27 -0.78 -2.71 -8.94
C SER A 27 -1.34 -1.41 -8.35
N PHE A 28 -1.54 -1.34 -7.05
CA PHE A 28 -1.90 -0.09 -6.39
C PHE A 28 -0.68 0.83 -6.28
N GLN A 29 -0.93 2.11 -6.27
CA GLN A 29 0.12 3.14 -6.26
C GLN A 29 0.40 3.60 -4.83
N VAL A 30 1.67 3.77 -4.49
CA VAL A 30 2.14 4.31 -3.20
C VAL A 30 3.23 5.35 -3.43
N ASN A 31 3.46 6.22 -2.45
CA ASN A 31 4.47 7.27 -2.54
C ASN A 31 5.88 6.76 -2.18
N ALA A 32 5.97 5.79 -1.31
CA ALA A 32 7.22 5.27 -0.81
C ALA A 32 7.16 3.75 -0.58
N THR A 33 8.30 3.09 -0.60
CA THR A 33 8.40 1.66 -0.32
C THR A 33 7.95 1.31 1.10
N THR A 34 8.02 2.26 2.03
CA THR A 34 7.57 2.10 3.42
C THR A 34 6.05 2.09 3.58
N ASP A 35 5.31 2.53 2.55
CA ASP A 35 3.85 2.57 2.55
C ASP A 35 3.22 1.22 2.20
N VAL A 36 4.02 0.16 2.11
CA VAL A 36 3.56 -1.19 1.78
C VAL A 36 3.78 -2.12 2.97
N LYS A 37 2.74 -2.88 3.31
CA LYS A 37 2.79 -3.92 4.33
C LYS A 37 2.56 -5.28 3.69
N VAL A 38 3.33 -6.26 4.12
CA VAL A 38 3.25 -7.63 3.59
C VAL A 38 2.93 -8.61 4.70
N TYR A 39 1.94 -9.44 4.45
CA TYR A 39 1.54 -10.52 5.35
C TYR A 39 1.69 -11.86 4.63
N VAL A 40 2.16 -12.86 5.33
CA VAL A 40 2.17 -14.26 4.86
C VAL A 40 1.37 -15.08 5.87
N ASP A 41 0.31 -15.71 5.41
CA ASP A 41 -0.64 -16.45 6.24
C ASP A 41 -1.16 -15.61 7.43
N GLY A 42 -1.44 -14.34 7.19
CA GLY A 42 -1.91 -13.39 8.19
C GLY A 42 -0.85 -12.84 9.13
N THR A 43 0.41 -13.26 9.01
CA THR A 43 1.52 -12.77 9.83
C THR A 43 2.27 -11.65 9.12
N LEU A 44 2.36 -10.48 9.77
CA LEU A 44 3.12 -9.33 9.25
C LEU A 44 4.61 -9.67 9.10
N LYS A 45 5.17 -9.39 7.94
CA LYS A 45 6.60 -9.54 7.66
C LYS A 45 7.33 -8.20 7.73
N THR A 46 8.60 -8.25 8.06
CA THR A 46 9.44 -7.05 8.23
C THR A 46 10.22 -6.77 6.95
N ALA A 47 10.11 -5.54 6.45
CA ALA A 47 10.90 -5.08 5.30
C ALA A 47 12.41 -5.18 5.60
N SER A 48 13.19 -5.38 4.59
CA SER A 48 14.64 -5.61 4.60
C SER A 48 15.10 -6.95 5.21
N SER A 49 14.37 -7.47 6.19
CA SER A 49 14.69 -8.77 6.80
C SER A 49 14.04 -9.94 6.06
N HIS A 50 12.78 -9.81 5.69
CA HIS A 50 12.01 -10.87 5.04
C HIS A 50 11.79 -10.61 3.55
N TYR A 51 11.66 -9.33 3.18
CA TYR A 51 11.41 -8.94 1.80
C TYR A 51 11.97 -7.53 1.52
N ASN A 52 12.12 -7.22 0.24
CA ASN A 52 12.40 -5.88 -0.25
C ASN A 52 11.30 -5.44 -1.22
N VAL A 53 11.04 -4.13 -1.27
CA VAL A 53 10.20 -3.55 -2.31
C VAL A 53 11.10 -3.13 -3.47
N VAL A 54 10.83 -3.67 -4.63
CA VAL A 54 11.61 -3.45 -5.84
C VAL A 54 10.69 -3.05 -7.00
N ASN A 55 11.28 -2.49 -8.04
CA ASN A 55 10.56 -2.21 -9.28
C ASN A 55 10.44 -3.48 -10.15
N SER A 56 9.81 -3.37 -11.31
CA SER A 56 9.62 -4.47 -12.24
C SER A 56 10.94 -5.06 -12.80
N SER A 57 12.04 -4.31 -12.70
CA SER A 57 13.39 -4.77 -13.08
C SER A 57 14.17 -5.36 -11.91
N ASN A 58 13.53 -5.55 -10.75
CA ASN A 58 14.13 -6.03 -9.50
C ASN A 58 15.18 -5.08 -8.89
N ALA A 59 15.21 -3.82 -9.31
CA ALA A 59 16.03 -2.78 -8.68
C ALA A 59 15.27 -2.18 -7.47
N ALA A 60 16.01 -1.74 -6.47
CA ALA A 60 15.44 -1.14 -5.26
C ALA A 60 14.53 0.06 -5.59
N GLY A 61 13.37 0.11 -4.99
CA GLY A 61 12.40 1.21 -5.15
C GLY A 61 11.14 0.81 -5.92
N LEU A 62 10.31 1.81 -6.19
CA LEU A 62 9.06 1.66 -6.93
C LEU A 62 9.27 1.87 -8.44
N ASN A 63 8.29 1.43 -9.21
CA ASN A 63 8.18 1.85 -10.61
C ASN A 63 7.85 3.35 -10.70
N THR A 64 8.05 3.95 -11.86
CA THR A 64 7.75 5.37 -12.09
C THR A 64 6.29 5.75 -11.91
N ASP A 65 5.39 4.79 -12.00
CA ASP A 65 3.94 4.95 -11.79
C ASP A 65 3.50 4.68 -10.33
N GLY A 66 4.43 4.45 -9.41
CA GLY A 66 4.14 4.19 -8.00
C GLY A 66 3.75 2.75 -7.66
N THR A 67 3.69 1.87 -8.64
CA THR A 67 3.49 0.43 -8.42
C THR A 67 4.81 -0.26 -8.10
N GLY A 68 4.79 -1.54 -7.79
CA GLY A 68 6.04 -2.25 -7.49
C GLY A 68 5.87 -3.75 -7.33
N ARG A 69 6.91 -4.33 -6.78
CA ARG A 69 7.03 -5.77 -6.56
C ARG A 69 7.59 -6.03 -5.17
N ILE A 70 7.04 -7.00 -4.49
CA ILE A 70 7.63 -7.56 -3.27
C ILE A 70 8.55 -8.71 -3.68
N LYS A 71 9.80 -8.63 -3.29
CA LYS A 71 10.78 -9.70 -3.51
C LYS A 71 11.25 -10.23 -2.17
N PHE A 72 10.91 -11.48 -1.88
CA PHE A 72 11.32 -12.14 -0.65
C PHE A 72 12.81 -12.47 -0.66
N THR A 73 13.45 -12.33 0.48
CA THR A 73 14.85 -12.72 0.64
C THR A 73 14.98 -14.24 0.74
N GLY A 74 16.14 -14.78 0.37
CA GLY A 74 16.39 -16.21 0.47
C GLY A 74 16.12 -16.74 1.90
N GLY A 75 15.45 -17.85 2.02
CA GLY A 75 15.01 -18.42 3.30
C GLY A 75 13.64 -17.90 3.79
N ASN A 76 13.11 -16.86 3.17
CA ASN A 76 11.78 -16.30 3.49
C ASN A 76 10.77 -16.47 2.35
N ILE A 77 11.10 -17.25 1.34
CA ILE A 77 10.21 -17.51 0.20
C ILE A 77 8.93 -18.18 0.73
N PRO A 78 7.75 -17.66 0.37
CA PRO A 78 6.49 -18.22 0.85
C PRO A 78 6.33 -19.69 0.46
N ALA A 79 5.99 -20.51 1.44
CA ALA A 79 5.79 -21.95 1.25
C ALA A 79 4.66 -22.25 0.25
N ASN A 80 4.58 -23.48 -0.19
CA ASN A 80 3.50 -23.92 -1.06
C ASN A 80 2.14 -23.70 -0.39
N ASN A 81 1.22 -23.07 -1.11
CA ASN A 81 -0.12 -22.67 -0.65
C ASN A 81 -0.16 -21.56 0.43
N ALA A 82 0.97 -20.97 0.81
CA ALA A 82 0.96 -19.81 1.70
C ALA A 82 0.28 -18.61 1.01
N VAL A 83 -0.59 -17.92 1.74
CA VAL A 83 -1.29 -16.73 1.23
C VAL A 83 -0.43 -15.49 1.48
N VAL A 84 -0.02 -14.83 0.42
CA VAL A 84 0.72 -13.56 0.47
C VAL A 84 -0.25 -12.42 0.25
N THR A 85 -0.38 -11.53 1.23
CA THR A 85 -1.23 -10.34 1.14
C THR A 85 -0.36 -9.11 1.21
N ILE A 86 -0.49 -8.25 0.21
CA ILE A 86 0.22 -6.97 0.10
C ILE A 86 -0.81 -5.87 0.28
N LEU A 87 -0.63 -5.02 1.29
CA LEU A 87 -1.53 -3.92 1.61
C LEU A 87 -0.83 -2.57 1.45
N SER A 88 -1.57 -1.58 0.99
CA SER A 88 -1.18 -0.19 1.11
C SER A 88 -1.43 0.30 2.55
N ASP A 89 -0.49 1.04 3.09
CA ASP A 89 -0.58 1.67 4.42
C ASP A 89 0.09 3.05 4.37
N VAL A 90 -0.50 3.94 3.61
CA VAL A 90 -0.03 5.32 3.45
C VAL A 90 -0.24 6.08 4.75
N PRO A 91 0.80 6.74 5.32
CA PRO A 91 0.64 7.51 6.55
C PRO A 91 -0.34 8.67 6.39
N ALA A 92 -1.23 8.84 7.35
CA ALA A 92 -2.15 9.98 7.42
C ALA A 92 -1.42 11.25 7.89
N ALA A 93 -0.45 11.68 7.10
CA ALA A 93 0.36 12.86 7.38
C ALA A 93 0.46 13.75 6.13
N ARG A 94 0.32 15.05 6.36
CA ARG A 94 0.57 16.04 5.31
C ARG A 94 2.05 16.43 5.30
N ALA A 95 2.70 16.29 4.16
CA ALA A 95 4.12 16.63 4.02
C ALA A 95 4.34 18.11 3.70
N SER A 96 3.34 18.79 3.09
CA SER A 96 3.47 20.17 2.66
C SER A 96 2.92 21.14 3.72
N VAL A 97 3.64 22.23 3.93
CA VAL A 97 3.19 23.36 4.77
C VAL A 97 3.07 24.59 3.87
N TYR A 98 1.88 25.18 3.85
CA TYR A 98 1.61 26.40 3.11
C TYR A 98 1.59 27.58 4.06
N THR A 99 2.53 28.51 3.88
CA THR A 99 2.60 29.74 4.71
C THR A 99 1.78 30.87 4.07
N ALA A 100 1.16 31.70 4.89
CA ALA A 100 0.44 32.89 4.39
C ALA A 100 1.40 33.82 3.63
N GLY A 101 1.03 34.18 2.37
CA GLY A 101 1.86 34.96 1.49
C GLY A 101 3.00 34.23 0.81
N GLY A 102 3.15 32.92 1.04
CA GLY A 102 4.13 32.07 0.38
C GLY A 102 3.69 31.59 -0.99
N THR A 103 4.64 31.08 -1.77
CA THR A 103 4.35 30.51 -3.09
C THR A 103 3.77 29.11 -2.93
N ILE A 104 2.61 28.88 -3.56
CA ILE A 104 2.01 27.54 -3.67
C ILE A 104 2.37 26.99 -5.05
N THR A 105 3.06 25.84 -5.07
CA THR A 105 3.41 25.18 -6.34
C THR A 105 2.34 24.15 -6.71
N ALA A 106 2.08 23.98 -8.01
CA ALA A 106 1.17 22.95 -8.50
C ALA A 106 1.63 21.54 -8.07
N ALA A 107 2.94 21.28 -8.07
CA ALA A 107 3.49 20.00 -7.64
C ALA A 107 3.19 19.68 -6.17
N SER A 108 3.25 20.66 -5.28
CA SER A 108 2.93 20.46 -3.85
C SER A 108 1.44 20.16 -3.65
N LEU A 109 0.56 20.87 -4.36
CA LEU A 109 -0.88 20.61 -4.29
C LEU A 109 -1.24 19.24 -4.85
N GLU A 110 -0.72 18.90 -6.01
CA GLU A 110 -0.94 17.59 -6.65
C GLU A 110 -0.53 16.46 -5.73
N SER A 111 0.65 16.57 -5.14
CA SER A 111 1.15 15.59 -4.17
C SER A 111 0.25 15.43 -2.94
N ASP A 112 -0.25 16.52 -2.38
CA ASP A 112 -1.15 16.47 -1.23
C ASP A 112 -2.48 15.82 -1.59
N PHE A 113 -3.03 16.13 -2.78
CA PHE A 113 -4.25 15.49 -3.27
C PHE A 113 -4.06 14.01 -3.60
N ASP A 114 -2.95 13.63 -4.19
CA ASP A 114 -2.62 12.22 -4.46
C ASP A 114 -2.52 11.43 -3.15
N THR A 115 -1.87 11.99 -2.13
CA THR A 115 -1.78 11.37 -0.80
C THR A 115 -3.17 11.20 -0.18
N GLN A 116 -4.04 12.21 -0.29
CA GLN A 116 -5.42 12.11 0.21
C GLN A 116 -6.22 11.04 -0.54
N THR A 117 -6.07 10.96 -1.85
CA THR A 117 -6.72 9.92 -2.67
C THR A 117 -6.27 8.53 -2.26
N MET A 118 -4.99 8.33 -2.03
CA MET A 118 -4.44 7.06 -1.52
C MET A 118 -5.01 6.70 -0.15
N LEU A 119 -5.10 7.67 0.77
CA LEU A 119 -5.66 7.47 2.11
C LEU A 119 -7.14 7.08 2.07
N ILE A 120 -7.92 7.71 1.19
CA ILE A 120 -9.34 7.34 0.99
C ILE A 120 -9.43 5.90 0.48
N GLY A 121 -8.64 5.52 -0.51
CA GLY A 121 -8.60 4.15 -1.03
C GLY A 121 -8.17 3.12 0.02
N ASP A 122 -7.19 3.44 0.85
CA ASP A 122 -6.77 2.58 1.96
C ASP A 122 -7.89 2.40 3.00
N ARG A 123 -8.67 3.47 3.24
CA ARG A 123 -9.83 3.41 4.11
C ARG A 123 -10.94 2.54 3.52
N GLU A 124 -11.25 2.72 2.25
CA GLU A 124 -12.25 1.90 1.55
C GLU A 124 -11.88 0.42 1.58
N GLU A 125 -10.61 0.08 1.39
CA GLU A 125 -10.12 -1.29 1.49
C GLU A 125 -10.33 -1.87 2.89
N ARG A 126 -10.01 -1.11 3.94
CA ARG A 126 -10.23 -1.53 5.34
C ARG A 126 -11.73 -1.70 5.62
N ASP A 127 -12.55 -0.76 5.18
CA ASP A 127 -14.00 -0.79 5.40
C ASP A 127 -14.64 -1.97 4.68
N SER A 128 -14.14 -2.37 3.52
CA SER A 128 -14.62 -3.55 2.79
C SER A 128 -14.43 -4.86 3.55
N ARG A 129 -13.48 -4.89 4.47
CA ARG A 129 -13.19 -6.06 5.34
C ARG A 129 -13.81 -5.93 6.73
N ALA A 130 -14.35 -4.76 7.09
CA ALA A 130 -14.94 -4.52 8.38
C ALA A 130 -16.37 -5.04 8.46
N LEU A 131 -16.77 -5.51 9.64
CA LEU A 131 -18.18 -5.75 9.93
C LEU A 131 -18.86 -4.40 10.20
N LEU A 132 -19.75 -3.99 9.30
CA LEU A 132 -20.49 -2.76 9.44
C LEU A 132 -21.88 -3.02 10.03
N ALA A 133 -22.33 -2.12 10.91
CA ALA A 133 -23.70 -2.13 11.37
C ALA A 133 -24.67 -1.82 10.23
N PRO A 134 -25.89 -2.39 10.23
CA PRO A 134 -26.92 -1.99 9.28
C PRO A 134 -27.18 -0.48 9.33
N VAL A 135 -27.46 0.12 8.18
CA VAL A 135 -27.69 1.58 8.06
C VAL A 135 -28.82 2.08 8.98
N ASN A 136 -29.75 1.21 9.31
CA ASN A 136 -30.87 1.52 10.19
C ASN A 136 -30.61 1.23 11.68
N ASP A 137 -29.41 0.85 12.04
CA ASP A 137 -29.03 0.70 13.44
C ASP A 137 -28.66 2.08 14.03
N PRO A 138 -29.49 2.66 14.90
CA PRO A 138 -29.27 4.01 15.40
C PRO A 138 -28.27 4.07 16.57
N THR A 139 -27.78 2.96 17.04
CA THR A 139 -27.02 2.89 18.29
C THR A 139 -25.74 2.06 18.16
N ASN A 140 -24.88 2.26 19.15
CA ASN A 140 -23.61 1.56 19.25
C ASN A 140 -23.74 0.06 19.04
N ILE A 141 -22.83 -0.47 18.26
CA ILE A 141 -22.62 -1.91 18.22
C ILE A 141 -22.01 -2.30 19.56
N ASP A 142 -22.80 -2.93 20.40
CA ASP A 142 -22.29 -3.62 21.58
C ASP A 142 -21.59 -4.91 21.08
N MET A 143 -20.30 -4.81 21.01
CA MET A 143 -19.46 -5.95 20.66
C MET A 143 -18.84 -6.57 21.90
#